data_1d2c24489c5eb1711425af3f68e6f0f0
#
_entry.id   1d2c24489c5eb1711425af3f68e6f0f0
#
_cell.length_a   1.000
_cell.length_b   1.000
_cell.length_c   1.000
_cell.angle_alpha   90.00
_cell.angle_beta   90.00
_cell.angle_gamma   90.00
#
_symmetry.space_group_name_H-M   'P 1'
#
loop_
_entity.id
_entity.type
_entity.pdbx_description
1 polymer ?
#
loop_
_entity_poly.entity_id
_entity_poly.type
_entity_poly.pdbx_seq_one_letter_code
_entity_poly.pdbx_strand_id
1 'polypeptide(L)'
;VLLARNLGAKAILIADEEQGKAKIDEAGLNDVCTLITPSWDRISDFLRGGSRTASVKRTTSETDIDIAIDLDGTGACDISTGLGFFDHMLCQIGKHSGMNLTVKVKGDTWVDEHHTIEDTAIALGNALRIALGDKRGIERYGFVLPMDDCQCTVALDFGGRSWLVWDAEFHREKIGEMPTEMFLHFFKSLSDSARMNLYISAQGDNEHHKIEGIFKAL
;
A
#
# COMPACT_ATOMS: atom_id res chain seq x y z
N VAL A 1 -8.41 34.20 -8.51
CA VAL A 1 -7.59 34.23 -7.30
C VAL A 1 -8.02 35.37 -6.36
N LEU A 2 -8.23 36.59 -6.86
CA LEU A 2 -8.64 37.75 -6.03
C LEU A 2 -9.98 37.51 -5.29
N LEU A 3 -10.95 36.89 -5.95
CA LEU A 3 -12.21 36.50 -5.32
C LEU A 3 -12.01 35.52 -4.19
N ALA A 4 -11.12 34.52 -4.37
CA ALA A 4 -10.80 33.55 -3.34
C ALA A 4 -10.20 34.22 -2.08
N ARG A 5 -9.31 35.20 -2.25
CA ARG A 5 -8.78 36.01 -1.14
C ARG A 5 -9.90 36.69 -0.34
N ASN A 6 -10.85 37.32 -1.03
CA ASN A 6 -11.95 38.01 -0.37
C ASN A 6 -12.90 37.08 0.39
N LEU A 7 -12.93 35.79 -0.01
CA LEU A 7 -13.71 34.73 0.62
C LEU A 7 -12.92 33.94 1.68
N GLY A 8 -11.66 34.27 1.92
CA GLY A 8 -10.78 33.51 2.81
C GLY A 8 -10.45 32.10 2.30
N ALA A 9 -10.60 31.87 0.98
CA ALA A 9 -10.37 30.57 0.36
C ALA A 9 -9.01 30.51 -0.34
N LYS A 10 -8.51 29.30 -0.63
CA LYS A 10 -7.37 29.06 -1.51
C LYS A 10 -7.83 28.95 -2.96
N ALA A 11 -6.91 29.14 -3.89
CA ALA A 11 -7.20 29.08 -5.32
C ALA A 11 -6.13 28.29 -6.08
N ILE A 12 -6.56 27.61 -7.15
CA ILE A 12 -5.70 27.04 -8.19
C ILE A 12 -5.85 27.94 -9.42
N LEU A 13 -4.73 28.37 -9.99
CA LEU A 13 -4.70 29.16 -11.22
C LEU A 13 -4.40 28.25 -12.42
N ILE A 14 -5.34 28.16 -13.37
CA ILE A 14 -5.13 27.43 -14.62
C ILE A 14 -4.44 28.40 -15.60
N ALA A 15 -3.14 28.28 -15.70
CA ALA A 15 -2.29 29.11 -16.55
C ALA A 15 -0.93 28.43 -16.77
N ASP A 16 -0.16 28.92 -17.75
CA ASP A 16 1.26 28.63 -17.83
C ASP A 16 1.97 29.01 -16.52
N GLU A 17 2.90 28.18 -16.07
CA GLU A 17 3.50 28.31 -14.73
C GLU A 17 4.29 29.61 -14.57
N GLU A 18 5.11 30.00 -15.57
CA GLU A 18 5.95 31.20 -15.49
C GLU A 18 5.09 32.48 -15.56
N GLN A 19 4.17 32.52 -16.53
CA GLN A 19 3.28 33.66 -16.70
C GLN A 19 2.30 33.82 -15.55
N GLY A 20 1.79 32.70 -15.05
CA GLY A 20 0.87 32.67 -13.90
C GLY A 20 1.59 33.14 -12.64
N LYS A 21 2.81 32.68 -12.40
CA LYS A 21 3.62 33.09 -11.25
C LYS A 21 3.92 34.58 -11.25
N ALA A 22 4.34 35.14 -12.37
CA ALA A 22 4.60 36.57 -12.50
C ALA A 22 3.36 37.41 -12.14
N LYS A 23 2.17 37.02 -12.62
CA LYS A 23 0.90 37.73 -12.30
C LYS A 23 0.50 37.59 -10.82
N ILE A 24 0.74 36.43 -10.20
CA ILE A 24 0.43 36.21 -8.79
C ILE A 24 1.37 37.02 -7.90
N ASP A 25 2.67 37.08 -8.25
CA ASP A 25 3.69 37.86 -7.54
C ASP A 25 3.36 39.37 -7.62
N GLU A 26 3.08 39.88 -8.82
CA GLU A 26 2.68 41.28 -9.06
C GLU A 26 1.41 41.68 -8.30
N ALA A 27 0.44 40.77 -8.21
CA ALA A 27 -0.80 40.98 -7.50
C ALA A 27 -0.71 40.77 -5.98
N GLY A 28 0.40 40.28 -5.44
CA GLY A 28 0.57 39.96 -4.02
C GLY A 28 -0.40 38.87 -3.52
N LEU A 29 -0.61 37.81 -4.31
CA LEU A 29 -1.60 36.75 -4.05
C LEU A 29 -0.96 35.38 -3.78
N ASN A 30 0.33 35.34 -3.42
CA ASN A 30 1.08 34.11 -3.16
C ASN A 30 0.54 33.29 -1.99
N ASP A 31 -0.03 33.95 -1.01
CA ASP A 31 -0.66 33.33 0.14
C ASP A 31 -2.00 32.65 -0.18
N VAL A 32 -2.60 33.00 -1.31
CA VAL A 32 -3.92 32.50 -1.76
C VAL A 32 -3.77 31.46 -2.85
N CYS A 33 -2.87 31.67 -3.83
CA CYS A 33 -2.67 30.77 -4.94
C CYS A 33 -1.79 29.58 -4.53
N THR A 34 -2.37 28.40 -4.47
CA THR A 34 -1.68 27.19 -3.97
C THR A 34 -1.07 26.34 -5.09
N LEU A 35 -1.56 26.49 -6.32
CA LEU A 35 -1.04 25.80 -7.50
C LEU A 35 -1.28 26.64 -8.74
N ILE A 36 -0.29 26.67 -9.63
CA ILE A 36 -0.39 27.27 -10.97
C ILE A 36 -0.02 26.18 -11.97
N THR A 37 -0.95 25.82 -12.84
CA THR A 37 -0.71 24.79 -13.86
C THR A 37 -1.78 24.80 -14.93
N PRO A 38 -1.46 24.52 -16.20
CA PRO A 38 -2.45 24.28 -17.24
C PRO A 38 -2.99 22.84 -17.26
N SER A 39 -2.37 21.92 -16.49
CA SER A 39 -2.68 20.48 -16.50
C SER A 39 -3.77 20.13 -15.50
N TRP A 40 -4.86 19.52 -16.00
CA TRP A 40 -5.91 18.96 -15.15
C TRP A 40 -5.44 17.77 -14.32
N ASP A 41 -4.49 16.98 -14.83
CA ASP A 41 -3.90 15.86 -14.08
C ASP A 41 -3.17 16.37 -12.85
N ARG A 42 -2.34 17.42 -13.00
CA ARG A 42 -1.65 18.05 -11.86
C ARG A 42 -2.64 18.68 -10.86
N ILE A 43 -3.76 19.22 -11.32
CA ILE A 43 -4.83 19.72 -10.43
C ILE A 43 -5.45 18.55 -9.66
N SER A 44 -5.76 17.46 -10.36
CA SER A 44 -6.31 16.25 -9.74
C SER A 44 -5.37 15.70 -8.69
N ASP A 45 -4.09 15.55 -9.00
CA ASP A 45 -3.07 15.07 -8.07
C ASP A 45 -2.90 15.98 -6.86
N PHE A 46 -2.87 17.29 -7.08
CA PHE A 46 -2.82 18.27 -6.00
C PHE A 46 -4.02 18.19 -5.05
N LEU A 47 -5.23 18.06 -5.62
CA LEU A 47 -6.48 17.96 -4.84
C LEU A 47 -6.59 16.62 -4.09
N ARG A 48 -5.96 15.56 -4.60
CA ARG A 48 -5.85 14.26 -3.93
C ARG A 48 -4.77 14.21 -2.84
N GLY A 49 -3.99 15.28 -2.66
CA GLY A 49 -2.90 15.32 -1.68
C GLY A 49 -1.53 14.93 -2.22
N GLY A 50 -1.35 14.93 -3.56
CA GLY A 50 -0.14 14.53 -4.26
C GLY A 50 -0.16 13.08 -4.72
N SER A 51 0.89 12.65 -5.42
CA SER A 51 1.08 11.25 -5.83
C SER A 51 1.30 10.36 -4.60
N ARG A 52 0.45 9.34 -4.44
CA ARG A 52 0.54 8.37 -3.35
C ARG A 52 1.51 7.24 -3.72
N THR A 53 2.75 7.61 -3.94
CA THR A 53 3.83 6.67 -4.29
C THR A 53 4.88 6.59 -3.20
N ALA A 54 5.55 5.46 -3.12
CA ALA A 54 6.71 5.29 -2.26
C ALA A 54 7.69 4.28 -2.87
N SER A 55 8.98 4.49 -2.59
CA SER A 55 10.02 3.50 -2.82
C SER A 55 10.78 3.27 -1.52
N VAL A 56 11.00 2.02 -1.16
CA VAL A 56 11.70 1.59 0.04
C VAL A 56 12.78 0.60 -0.35
N LYS A 57 14.00 0.89 0.06
CA LYS A 57 15.10 -0.07 0.04
C LYS A 57 15.41 -0.51 1.48
N ARG A 58 15.50 -1.83 1.69
CA ARG A 58 15.89 -2.44 2.95
C ARG A 58 16.96 -3.49 2.69
N THR A 59 18.10 -3.33 3.33
CA THR A 59 19.22 -4.28 3.25
C THR A 59 19.63 -4.68 4.65
N THR A 60 19.71 -5.99 4.88
CA THR A 60 20.21 -6.62 6.11
C THR A 60 21.39 -7.53 5.76
N SER A 61 21.85 -8.35 6.68
CA SER A 61 22.81 -9.44 6.39
C SER A 61 22.17 -10.59 5.61
N GLU A 62 20.84 -10.76 5.73
CA GLU A 62 20.07 -11.88 5.19
C GLU A 62 19.32 -11.51 3.91
N THR A 63 18.95 -10.23 3.74
CA THR A 63 18.07 -9.81 2.64
C THR A 63 18.50 -8.51 1.99
N ASP A 64 18.27 -8.37 0.69
CA ASP A 64 18.32 -7.10 -0.06
C ASP A 64 17.00 -6.91 -0.81
N ILE A 65 16.25 -5.87 -0.43
CA ILE A 65 14.86 -5.67 -0.82
C ILE A 65 14.67 -4.29 -1.42
N ASP A 66 14.07 -4.24 -2.60
CA ASP A 66 13.58 -3.02 -3.25
C ASP A 66 12.07 -3.12 -3.46
N ILE A 67 11.30 -2.20 -2.89
CA ILE A 67 9.85 -2.10 -3.08
C ILE A 67 9.51 -0.73 -3.62
N ALA A 68 8.67 -0.69 -4.66
CA ALA A 68 8.01 0.52 -5.13
C ALA A 68 6.50 0.29 -5.23
N ILE A 69 5.72 1.24 -4.75
CA ILE A 69 4.25 1.22 -4.82
C ILE A 69 3.71 2.53 -5.38
N ASP A 70 2.59 2.42 -6.07
CA ASP A 70 1.74 3.52 -6.48
C ASP A 70 0.29 3.16 -6.16
N LEU A 71 -0.28 3.82 -5.16
CA LEU A 71 -1.64 3.53 -4.69
C LEU A 71 -2.72 3.97 -5.69
N ASP A 72 -2.38 4.86 -6.62
CA ASP A 72 -3.26 5.36 -7.69
C ASP A 72 -2.98 4.65 -9.03
N GLY A 73 -2.38 3.46 -8.99
CA GLY A 73 -1.95 2.67 -10.13
C GLY A 73 -3.07 1.99 -10.90
N THR A 74 -2.71 0.94 -11.65
CA THR A 74 -3.61 0.14 -12.50
C THR A 74 -3.61 -1.35 -12.17
N GLY A 75 -2.98 -1.73 -11.06
CA GLY A 75 -2.81 -3.14 -10.65
C GLY A 75 -1.64 -3.85 -11.33
N ALA A 76 -0.68 -3.09 -11.89
CA ALA A 76 0.51 -3.68 -12.48
C ALA A 76 1.43 -4.26 -11.38
N CYS A 77 1.88 -5.50 -11.57
CA CYS A 77 2.74 -6.21 -10.63
C CYS A 77 4.04 -6.64 -11.29
N ASP A 78 5.17 -6.35 -10.64
CA ASP A 78 6.51 -6.86 -11.02
C ASP A 78 7.21 -7.40 -9.76
N ILE A 79 6.97 -8.69 -9.47
CA ILE A 79 7.31 -9.31 -8.21
C ILE A 79 8.32 -10.44 -8.43
N SER A 80 9.35 -10.50 -7.60
CA SER A 80 10.35 -11.56 -7.60
C SER A 80 11.00 -11.63 -6.21
N THR A 81 10.59 -12.59 -5.40
CA THR A 81 11.15 -12.86 -4.07
C THR A 81 12.00 -14.10 -4.01
N GLY A 82 11.95 -14.94 -5.07
CA GLY A 82 12.53 -16.27 -5.08
C GLY A 82 11.60 -17.36 -4.53
N LEU A 83 10.40 -17.00 -4.06
CA LEU A 83 9.37 -17.90 -3.53
C LEU A 83 8.11 -17.74 -4.38
N GLY A 84 7.85 -18.69 -5.29
CA GLY A 84 6.81 -18.55 -6.31
C GLY A 84 5.40 -18.39 -5.73
N PHE A 85 5.07 -19.11 -4.65
CA PHE A 85 3.79 -18.95 -3.98
C PHE A 85 3.66 -17.59 -3.29
N PHE A 86 4.73 -17.10 -2.67
CA PHE A 86 4.74 -15.77 -2.07
C PHE A 86 4.63 -14.67 -3.11
N ASP A 87 5.30 -14.80 -4.27
CA ASP A 87 5.15 -13.89 -5.41
C ASP A 87 3.69 -13.83 -5.87
N HIS A 88 3.03 -15.01 -5.94
CA HIS A 88 1.62 -15.09 -6.28
C HIS A 88 0.73 -14.36 -5.25
N MET A 89 1.00 -14.52 -3.96
CA MET A 89 0.25 -13.85 -2.89
C MET A 89 0.41 -12.33 -2.92
N LEU A 90 1.63 -11.84 -3.07
CA LEU A 90 1.89 -10.40 -3.22
C LEU A 90 1.22 -9.81 -4.46
N CYS A 91 1.16 -10.59 -5.55
CA CYS A 91 0.46 -10.19 -6.76
C CYS A 91 -1.05 -10.03 -6.54
N GLN A 92 -1.68 -10.81 -5.63
CA GLN A 92 -3.07 -10.60 -5.26
C GLN A 92 -3.28 -9.23 -4.62
N ILE A 93 -2.35 -8.79 -3.74
CA ILE A 93 -2.41 -7.44 -3.16
C ILE A 93 -2.43 -6.38 -4.26
N GLY A 94 -1.46 -6.39 -5.18
CA GLY A 94 -1.38 -5.39 -6.23
C GLY A 94 -2.60 -5.38 -7.15
N LYS A 95 -3.00 -6.56 -7.65
CA LYS A 95 -4.11 -6.68 -8.60
C LYS A 95 -5.46 -6.30 -8.02
N HIS A 96 -5.77 -6.78 -6.80
CA HIS A 96 -7.10 -6.56 -6.22
C HIS A 96 -7.27 -5.20 -5.58
N SER A 97 -6.18 -4.56 -5.13
CA SER A 97 -6.21 -3.16 -4.68
C SER A 97 -6.18 -2.16 -5.83
N GLY A 98 -5.76 -2.58 -7.02
CA GLY A 98 -5.50 -1.67 -8.14
C GLY A 98 -4.17 -0.91 -8.05
N MET A 99 -3.39 -1.06 -6.98
CA MET A 99 -2.09 -0.41 -6.88
C MET A 99 -1.05 -1.06 -7.80
N ASN A 100 -0.11 -0.25 -8.32
CA ASN A 100 1.08 -0.82 -8.94
C ASN A 100 2.05 -1.26 -7.83
N LEU A 101 2.57 -2.47 -7.94
CA LEU A 101 3.43 -3.08 -6.94
C LEU A 101 4.67 -3.70 -7.59
N THR A 102 5.83 -3.14 -7.27
CA THR A 102 7.14 -3.73 -7.59
C THR A 102 7.77 -4.24 -6.31
N VAL A 103 8.18 -5.53 -6.30
CA VAL A 103 8.89 -6.15 -5.18
C VAL A 103 10.04 -6.97 -5.74
N LYS A 104 11.27 -6.59 -5.40
CA LYS A 104 12.48 -7.31 -5.78
C LYS A 104 13.25 -7.67 -4.52
N VAL A 105 13.41 -8.97 -4.29
CA VAL A 105 14.05 -9.49 -3.09
C VAL A 105 15.14 -10.48 -3.47
N LYS A 106 16.29 -10.35 -2.81
CA LYS A 106 17.33 -11.37 -2.74
C LYS A 106 17.49 -11.75 -1.27
N GLY A 107 16.98 -12.89 -0.89
CA GLY A 107 17.05 -13.40 0.48
C GLY A 107 17.91 -14.65 0.57
N ASP A 108 18.23 -15.06 1.78
CA ASP A 108 18.99 -16.23 2.13
C ASP A 108 18.13 -17.51 2.15
N THR A 109 17.34 -17.73 1.10
CA THR A 109 16.39 -18.85 0.97
C THR A 109 17.04 -20.25 1.07
N TRP A 110 18.38 -20.32 1.05
CA TRP A 110 19.13 -21.57 1.35
C TRP A 110 19.15 -21.90 2.85
N VAL A 111 18.81 -20.95 3.72
CA VAL A 111 18.58 -21.13 5.16
C VAL A 111 17.15 -21.58 5.39
N ASP A 112 16.22 -20.65 5.14
CA ASP A 112 14.78 -20.90 5.10
C ASP A 112 14.05 -19.70 4.44
N GLU A 113 12.74 -19.68 4.48
CA GLU A 113 11.89 -18.64 3.89
C GLU A 113 11.64 -17.44 4.82
N HIS A 114 11.98 -17.57 6.11
CA HIS A 114 11.56 -16.66 7.19
C HIS A 114 11.98 -15.21 6.94
N HIS A 115 13.30 -14.98 6.79
CA HIS A 115 13.85 -13.64 6.61
C HIS A 115 13.28 -12.96 5.35
N THR A 116 13.16 -13.73 4.26
CA THR A 116 12.61 -13.23 2.99
C THR A 116 11.18 -12.72 3.17
N ILE A 117 10.32 -13.49 3.85
CA ILE A 117 8.91 -13.18 4.03
C ILE A 117 8.72 -12.02 5.02
N GLU A 118 9.39 -12.09 6.18
CA GLU A 118 9.25 -11.08 7.24
C GLU A 118 9.80 -9.72 6.80
N ASP A 119 11.01 -9.67 6.27
CA ASP A 119 11.63 -8.42 5.83
C ASP A 119 10.88 -7.77 4.65
N THR A 120 10.31 -8.59 3.75
CA THR A 120 9.42 -8.08 2.69
C THR A 120 8.17 -7.45 3.28
N ALA A 121 7.54 -8.06 4.29
CA ALA A 121 6.38 -7.50 4.97
C ALA A 121 6.71 -6.17 5.66
N ILE A 122 7.88 -6.08 6.31
CA ILE A 122 8.37 -4.84 6.94
C ILE A 122 8.56 -3.74 5.89
N ALA A 123 9.24 -4.05 4.79
CA ALA A 123 9.50 -3.08 3.72
C ALA A 123 8.21 -2.61 3.03
N LEU A 124 7.27 -3.54 2.75
CA LEU A 124 5.96 -3.23 2.18
C LEU A 124 5.11 -2.36 3.11
N GLY A 125 5.08 -2.69 4.41
CA GLY A 125 4.38 -1.89 5.42
C GLY A 125 4.92 -0.46 5.52
N ASN A 126 6.24 -0.29 5.47
CA ASN A 126 6.87 1.02 5.43
C ASN A 126 6.51 1.79 4.14
N ALA A 127 6.51 1.12 2.98
CA ALA A 127 6.13 1.74 1.72
C ALA A 127 4.66 2.22 1.76
N LEU A 128 3.74 1.38 2.24
CA LEU A 128 2.33 1.76 2.45
C LEU A 128 2.20 2.97 3.36
N ARG A 129 2.90 2.99 4.50
CA ARG A 129 2.86 4.11 5.45
C ARG A 129 3.36 5.41 4.83
N ILE A 130 4.39 5.36 4.00
CA ILE A 130 4.94 6.53 3.31
C ILE A 130 3.97 7.03 2.24
N ALA A 131 3.44 6.13 1.40
CA ALA A 131 2.53 6.48 0.32
C ALA A 131 1.19 7.03 0.82
N LEU A 132 0.66 6.51 1.94
CA LEU A 132 -0.57 7.00 2.58
C LEU A 132 -0.41 8.40 3.19
N GLY A 133 0.79 8.83 3.50
CA GLY A 133 1.09 10.16 4.02
C GLY A 133 0.23 10.54 5.24
N ASP A 134 -0.51 11.65 5.15
CA ASP A 134 -1.39 12.15 6.20
C ASP A 134 -2.75 11.44 6.25
N LYS A 135 -3.00 10.50 5.35
CA LYS A 135 -4.19 9.64 5.28
C LYS A 135 -5.51 10.40 5.03
N ARG A 136 -5.45 11.61 4.45
CA ARG A 136 -6.63 12.36 4.08
C ARG A 136 -7.26 11.79 2.81
N GLY A 137 -8.59 11.74 2.78
CA GLY A 137 -9.34 11.31 1.61
C GLY A 137 -9.24 9.83 1.29
N ILE A 138 -8.77 8.99 2.23
CA ILE A 138 -8.78 7.54 2.08
C ILE A 138 -10.00 6.93 2.77
N GLU A 139 -10.53 5.88 2.16
CA GLU A 139 -11.42 4.94 2.80
C GLU A 139 -10.58 3.86 3.50
N ARG A 140 -11.07 3.40 4.65
CA ARG A 140 -10.40 2.37 5.44
C ARG A 140 -11.49 1.60 6.18
N TYR A 141 -11.26 0.38 6.55
CA TYR A 141 -12.06 -0.48 7.42
C TYR A 141 -12.16 -1.90 6.90
N GLY A 142 -12.31 -2.20 5.66
CA GLY A 142 -12.13 -3.57 5.40
C GLY A 142 -13.03 -4.18 4.37
N PHE A 143 -12.82 -5.49 4.19
CA PHE A 143 -13.44 -6.22 3.12
C PHE A 143 -13.77 -7.65 3.55
N VAL A 144 -14.87 -8.17 3.02
CA VAL A 144 -15.28 -9.57 3.15
C VAL A 144 -15.48 -10.14 1.75
N LEU A 145 -14.90 -11.29 1.47
CA LEU A 145 -15.08 -11.94 0.18
C LEU A 145 -15.20 -13.47 0.30
N PRO A 146 -15.94 -14.12 -0.61
CA PRO A 146 -15.85 -15.56 -0.81
C PRO A 146 -14.67 -15.91 -1.73
N MET A 147 -14.00 -17.01 -1.45
CA MET A 147 -13.03 -17.65 -2.32
C MET A 147 -13.41 -19.13 -2.41
N ASP A 148 -14.22 -19.49 -3.39
CA ASP A 148 -14.84 -20.80 -3.58
C ASP A 148 -15.51 -21.32 -2.28
N ASP A 149 -14.91 -22.31 -1.62
CA ASP A 149 -15.40 -22.91 -0.37
C ASP A 149 -15.07 -22.08 0.88
N CYS A 150 -14.30 -21.00 0.72
CA CYS A 150 -13.82 -20.18 1.83
C CYS A 150 -14.50 -18.82 1.89
N GLN A 151 -14.66 -18.31 3.10
CA GLN A 151 -15.01 -16.91 3.37
C GLN A 151 -13.88 -16.27 4.15
N CYS A 152 -13.40 -15.12 3.68
CA CYS A 152 -12.34 -14.38 4.31
C CYS A 152 -12.80 -12.97 4.65
N THR A 153 -12.42 -12.51 5.84
CA THR A 153 -12.68 -11.16 6.34
C THR A 153 -11.35 -10.50 6.71
N VAL A 154 -11.10 -9.33 6.17
CA VAL A 154 -10.01 -8.47 6.62
C VAL A 154 -10.60 -7.10 6.95
N ALA A 155 -10.65 -6.77 8.22
CA ALA A 155 -10.96 -5.42 8.68
C ALA A 155 -9.65 -4.72 9.05
N LEU A 156 -9.45 -3.51 8.55
CA LEU A 156 -8.22 -2.75 8.78
C LEU A 156 -8.51 -1.29 9.11
N ASP A 157 -7.63 -0.69 9.90
CA ASP A 157 -7.62 0.74 10.14
C ASP A 157 -6.20 1.29 10.18
N PHE A 158 -5.91 2.26 9.31
CA PHE A 158 -4.63 2.98 9.30
C PHE A 158 -4.51 4.03 10.43
N GLY A 159 -5.01 3.70 11.62
CA GLY A 159 -5.08 4.60 12.79
C GLY A 159 -3.74 4.99 13.42
N GLY A 160 -2.62 4.49 12.91
CA GLY A 160 -1.26 4.81 13.40
C GLY A 160 -0.81 3.96 14.59
N ARG A 161 -1.62 3.02 15.04
CA ARG A 161 -1.31 2.03 16.09
C ARG A 161 -1.44 0.65 15.49
N SER A 162 -0.43 -0.18 15.64
CA SER A 162 -0.45 -1.55 15.14
C SER A 162 -1.16 -2.48 16.12
N TRP A 163 -1.98 -3.35 15.59
CA TRP A 163 -2.58 -4.47 16.32
C TRP A 163 -3.04 -5.52 15.31
N LEU A 164 -2.71 -6.77 15.55
CA LEU A 164 -3.20 -7.88 14.74
C LEU A 164 -4.05 -8.80 15.60
N VAL A 165 -5.27 -9.09 15.12
CA VAL A 165 -6.07 -10.25 15.55
C VAL A 165 -6.09 -11.23 14.39
N TRP A 166 -5.68 -12.46 14.66
CA TRP A 166 -5.60 -13.54 13.69
C TRP A 166 -6.52 -14.68 14.10
N ASP A 167 -7.56 -14.91 13.32
CA ASP A 167 -8.55 -15.96 13.51
C ASP A 167 -8.67 -16.80 12.22
N ALA A 168 -7.57 -17.47 11.88
CA ALA A 168 -7.49 -18.36 10.73
C ALA A 168 -6.57 -19.54 11.06
N GLU A 169 -7.11 -20.74 11.00
CA GLU A 169 -6.37 -21.97 11.28
C GLU A 169 -5.88 -22.62 9.98
N PHE A 170 -4.64 -23.11 10.03
CA PHE A 170 -4.00 -23.87 8.97
C PHE A 170 -3.41 -25.14 9.56
N HIS A 171 -3.64 -26.28 8.91
CA HIS A 171 -3.20 -27.59 9.37
C HIS A 171 -2.07 -28.17 8.50
N ARG A 172 -1.95 -27.70 7.26
CA ARG A 172 -0.84 -28.08 6.39
C ARG A 172 0.44 -27.37 6.85
N GLU A 173 1.54 -28.06 6.77
CA GLU A 173 2.85 -27.47 7.09
C GLU A 173 3.24 -26.35 6.12
N LYS A 174 2.97 -26.58 4.82
CA LYS A 174 3.28 -25.61 3.75
C LYS A 174 2.17 -25.56 2.71
N ILE A 175 2.05 -24.39 2.06
CA ILE A 175 1.30 -24.22 0.82
C ILE A 175 2.27 -23.67 -0.21
N GLY A 176 2.47 -24.43 -1.32
CA GLY A 176 3.65 -24.20 -2.15
C GLY A 176 4.91 -24.38 -1.32
N GLU A 177 5.85 -23.49 -1.46
CA GLU A 177 7.06 -23.44 -0.64
C GLU A 177 6.92 -22.63 0.66
N MET A 178 5.80 -21.93 0.86
CA MET A 178 5.58 -21.05 2.01
C MET A 178 5.05 -21.83 3.23
N PRO A 179 5.76 -21.84 4.37
CA PRO A 179 5.26 -22.41 5.62
C PRO A 179 4.02 -21.65 6.10
N THR A 180 3.02 -22.37 6.60
CA THR A 180 1.75 -21.77 7.00
C THR A 180 1.87 -20.86 8.23
N GLU A 181 2.84 -21.12 9.12
CA GLU A 181 3.17 -20.23 10.23
C GLU A 181 3.62 -18.84 9.76
N MET A 182 4.24 -18.75 8.57
CA MET A 182 4.68 -17.47 8.01
C MET A 182 3.55 -16.56 7.56
N PHE A 183 2.32 -17.07 7.43
CA PHE A 183 1.16 -16.20 7.13
C PHE A 183 0.92 -15.22 8.28
N LEU A 184 0.85 -15.72 9.51
CA LEU A 184 0.71 -14.87 10.68
C LEU A 184 1.90 -13.88 10.81
N HIS A 185 3.13 -14.36 10.62
CA HIS A 185 4.34 -13.54 10.68
C HIS A 185 4.32 -12.41 9.64
N PHE A 186 3.93 -12.72 8.40
CA PHE A 186 3.78 -11.71 7.34
C PHE A 186 2.81 -10.60 7.74
N PHE A 187 1.57 -10.94 8.13
CA PHE A 187 0.55 -9.96 8.47
C PHE A 187 0.89 -9.19 9.75
N LYS A 188 1.59 -9.82 10.70
CA LYS A 188 2.08 -9.16 11.91
C LYS A 188 3.10 -8.09 11.58
N SER A 189 4.13 -8.44 10.81
CA SER A 189 5.21 -7.52 10.41
C SER A 189 4.68 -6.40 9.50
N LEU A 190 3.73 -6.71 8.61
CA LEU A 190 3.03 -5.74 7.78
C LEU A 190 2.21 -4.76 8.64
N SER A 191 1.41 -5.26 9.59
CA SER A 191 0.61 -4.44 10.52
C SER A 191 1.49 -3.48 11.32
N ASP A 192 2.59 -3.97 11.87
CA ASP A 192 3.51 -3.19 12.69
C ASP A 192 4.17 -2.07 11.87
N SER A 193 4.68 -2.38 10.70
CA SER A 193 5.43 -1.45 9.85
C SER A 193 4.53 -0.41 9.19
N ALA A 194 3.33 -0.80 8.76
CA ALA A 194 2.32 0.12 8.23
C ALA A 194 1.60 0.92 9.32
N ARG A 195 1.78 0.56 10.59
CA ARG A 195 1.07 1.12 11.75
C ARG A 195 -0.45 1.05 11.57
N MET A 196 -0.95 -0.12 11.22
CA MET A 196 -2.37 -0.36 11.02
C MET A 196 -2.89 -1.44 11.97
N ASN A 197 -4.18 -1.35 12.32
CA ASN A 197 -4.89 -2.44 12.94
C ASN A 197 -5.36 -3.40 11.87
N LEU A 198 -5.21 -4.70 12.10
CA LEU A 198 -5.76 -5.76 11.27
C LEU A 198 -6.56 -6.73 12.15
N TYR A 199 -7.77 -7.03 11.71
CA TYR A 199 -8.54 -8.17 12.16
C TYR A 199 -8.74 -9.09 10.96
N ILE A 200 -8.19 -10.29 11.03
CA ILE A 200 -8.24 -11.27 9.94
C ILE A 200 -8.96 -12.51 10.45
N SER A 201 -9.99 -12.96 9.74
CA SER A 201 -10.61 -14.26 9.95
C SER A 201 -10.86 -14.96 8.62
N ALA A 202 -10.70 -16.29 8.61
CA ALA A 202 -10.97 -17.11 7.43
C ALA A 202 -11.52 -18.48 7.83
N GLN A 203 -12.57 -18.89 7.12
CA GLN A 203 -13.24 -20.17 7.29
C GLN A 203 -13.33 -20.88 5.94
N GLY A 204 -13.28 -22.20 5.93
CA GLY A 204 -13.36 -23.06 4.75
C GLY A 204 -12.36 -24.21 4.86
N ASP A 205 -12.43 -25.13 3.92
CA ASP A 205 -11.65 -26.37 3.96
C ASP A 205 -10.33 -26.27 3.18
N ASN A 206 -10.32 -25.59 2.03
CA ASN A 206 -9.15 -25.47 1.20
C ASN A 206 -8.23 -24.34 1.72
N GLU A 207 -7.09 -24.72 2.28
CA GLU A 207 -6.18 -23.77 2.90
C GLU A 207 -5.47 -22.85 1.90
N HIS A 208 -5.31 -23.26 0.63
CA HIS A 208 -4.85 -22.38 -0.43
C HIS A 208 -5.88 -21.27 -0.68
N HIS A 209 -7.16 -21.62 -0.79
CA HIS A 209 -8.23 -20.63 -0.96
C HIS A 209 -8.35 -19.69 0.25
N LYS A 210 -8.18 -20.23 1.47
CA LYS A 210 -8.15 -19.40 2.69
C LYS A 210 -7.09 -18.30 2.62
N ILE A 211 -5.84 -18.67 2.40
CA ILE A 211 -4.76 -17.67 2.40
C ILE A 211 -4.86 -16.73 1.20
N GLU A 212 -5.19 -17.22 0.02
CA GLU A 212 -5.39 -16.37 -1.15
C GLU A 212 -6.56 -15.39 -0.93
N GLY A 213 -7.66 -15.85 -0.33
CA GLY A 213 -8.79 -15.00 0.04
C GLY A 213 -8.42 -13.91 1.04
N ILE A 214 -7.55 -14.20 2.02
CA ILE A 214 -7.03 -13.19 2.97
C ILE A 214 -6.21 -12.12 2.23
N PHE A 215 -5.29 -12.51 1.33
CA PHE A 215 -4.49 -11.56 0.55
C PHE A 215 -5.36 -10.71 -0.38
N LYS A 216 -6.38 -11.27 -1.01
CA LYS A 216 -7.35 -10.53 -1.83
C LYS A 216 -8.19 -9.57 -1.00
N ALA A 217 -8.63 -9.96 0.19
CA ALA A 217 -9.41 -9.11 1.08
C ALA A 217 -8.60 -7.93 1.62
N LEU A 218 -7.29 -8.13 1.90
CA LEU A 218 -6.40 -7.05 2.27
C LEU A 218 -6.24 -6.03 1.14
#